data_5be6266d998cdcd8cb17213bcd06e56a
#
_entry.id   5be6266d998cdcd8cb17213bcd06e56a
#
_cell.length_a   1.000
_cell.length_b   1.000
_cell.length_c   1.000
_cell.angle_alpha   90.00
_cell.angle_beta   90.00
_cell.angle_gamma   90.00
#
_symmetry.space_group_name_H-M   'P 1'
#
loop_
_entity.id
_entity.type
_entity.pdbx_description
1 polymer ?
#
loop_
_entity_poly.entity_id
_entity_poly.type
_entity_poly.pdbx_seq_one_letter_code
_entity_poly.pdbx_strand_id
1 'polypeptide(L)'
;MAAWLDRQLPEGTRILCSPAIRTEQTVLALGRKYKLHDELQPDASPEQLLQLAGWPNGKAPVLIVGHQPTLGETISRLLGMAEHECSVKKGAIWWLRSRERDGQLQTVVVTVQTAELL
;
A
#
# COMPACT_ATOMS: atom_id res chain seq x y z
N MET A 1 9.67 -8.19 9.61
CA MET A 1 9.04 -7.50 8.45
C MET A 1 9.36 -6.01 8.42
N ALA A 2 9.16 -5.30 9.52
CA ALA A 2 9.42 -3.85 9.56
C ALA A 2 10.87 -3.50 9.24
N ALA A 3 11.83 -4.26 9.75
CA ALA A 3 13.25 -4.02 9.47
C ALA A 3 13.58 -4.18 7.99
N TRP A 4 13.02 -5.21 7.34
CA TRP A 4 13.20 -5.41 5.91
C TRP A 4 12.61 -4.24 5.12
N LEU A 5 11.39 -3.84 5.45
CA LEU A 5 10.70 -2.75 4.76
C LEU A 5 11.46 -1.44 4.92
N ASP A 6 11.94 -1.14 6.12
CA ASP A 6 12.69 0.09 6.38
C ASP A 6 13.95 0.17 5.51
N ARG A 7 14.62 -0.95 5.28
CA ARG A 7 15.80 -0.98 4.40
C ARG A 7 15.45 -0.75 2.93
N GLN A 8 14.23 -1.09 2.52
CA GLN A 8 13.81 -0.99 1.12
C GLN A 8 13.20 0.36 0.77
N LEU A 9 12.58 1.04 1.74
CA LEU A 9 11.87 2.28 1.47
C LEU A 9 12.84 3.45 1.27
N PRO A 10 12.71 4.19 0.16
CA PRO A 10 13.49 5.40 -0.04
C PRO A 10 13.22 6.44 1.04
N GLU A 11 14.19 7.32 1.26
CA GLU A 11 13.94 8.52 2.03
C GLU A 11 12.89 9.37 1.31
N GLY A 12 12.07 10.06 2.08
CA GLY A 12 10.99 10.86 1.51
C GLY A 12 9.73 10.06 1.19
N THR A 13 9.70 8.76 1.49
CA THR A 13 8.47 7.98 1.38
C THR A 13 7.41 8.54 2.31
N ARG A 14 6.23 8.82 1.75
CA ARG A 14 5.07 9.24 2.55
C ARG A 14 4.45 7.99 3.18
N ILE A 15 4.25 8.02 4.49
CA ILE A 15 3.64 6.90 5.20
C ILE A 15 2.27 7.33 5.72
N LEU A 16 1.23 6.69 5.20
CA LEU A 16 -0.16 6.99 5.50
C LEU A 16 -0.77 5.79 6.20
N CYS A 17 -1.40 6.03 7.34
CA CYS A 17 -1.88 4.97 8.21
C CYS A 17 -3.33 5.21 8.61
N SER A 18 -4.12 4.15 8.64
CA SER A 18 -5.45 4.19 9.23
C SER A 18 -5.36 4.49 10.74
N PRO A 19 -6.27 5.31 11.30
CA PRO A 19 -6.27 5.63 12.72
C PRO A 19 -6.88 4.50 13.55
N ALA A 20 -6.30 3.31 13.47
CA ALA A 20 -6.72 2.14 14.24
C ALA A 20 -5.53 1.59 15.04
N ILE A 21 -5.80 0.97 16.18
CA ILE A 21 -4.74 0.49 17.06
C ILE A 21 -3.81 -0.48 16.33
N ARG A 22 -4.36 -1.44 15.58
CA ARG A 22 -3.56 -2.46 14.89
C ARG A 22 -2.66 -1.87 13.81
N THR A 23 -3.18 -0.94 13.02
CA THR A 23 -2.42 -0.29 11.96
C THR A 23 -1.35 0.61 12.53
N GLU A 24 -1.64 1.35 13.60
CA GLU A 24 -0.64 2.18 14.25
C GLU A 24 0.48 1.35 14.89
N GLN A 25 0.15 0.21 15.50
CA GLN A 25 1.17 -0.69 16.04
C GLN A 25 2.11 -1.19 14.93
N THR A 26 1.55 -1.49 13.77
CA THR A 26 2.34 -1.92 12.61
C THR A 26 3.29 -0.82 12.15
N VAL A 27 2.78 0.39 11.98
CA VAL A 27 3.58 1.49 11.45
C VAL A 27 4.62 1.99 12.44
N LEU A 28 4.34 1.93 13.73
CA LEU A 28 5.31 2.31 14.77
C LEU A 28 6.58 1.47 14.72
N ALA A 29 6.47 0.21 14.31
CA ALA A 29 7.64 -0.67 14.19
C ALA A 29 8.64 -0.19 13.13
N LEU A 30 8.23 0.64 12.19
CA LEU A 30 9.14 1.21 11.19
C LEU A 30 10.06 2.29 11.75
N GLY A 31 9.64 2.97 12.81
CA GLY A 31 10.41 4.07 13.39
C GLY A 31 10.49 5.32 12.50
N ARG A 32 9.59 5.47 11.55
CA ARG A 32 9.52 6.63 10.64
C ARG A 32 8.29 7.48 10.95
N LYS A 33 8.34 8.73 10.53
CA LYS A 33 7.17 9.63 10.63
C LYS A 33 6.04 9.12 9.74
N TYR A 34 4.82 9.23 10.22
CA TYR A 34 3.63 8.83 9.48
C TYR A 34 2.48 9.78 9.78
N LYS A 35 1.46 9.76 8.91
CA LYS A 35 0.24 10.55 9.10
C LYS A 35 -0.96 9.61 9.18
N LEU A 36 -1.88 9.94 10.08
CA LEU A 36 -3.16 9.23 10.19
C LEU A 36 -4.17 9.85 9.23
N HIS A 37 -4.93 9.01 8.55
CA HIS A 37 -5.96 9.43 7.62
C HIS A 37 -7.25 8.65 7.84
N ASP A 38 -8.35 9.35 8.13
CA ASP A 38 -9.66 8.75 8.29
C ASP A 38 -10.13 8.04 7.01
N GLU A 39 -9.67 8.49 5.86
CA GLU A 39 -9.98 7.89 4.56
C GLU A 39 -9.45 6.47 4.41
N LEU A 40 -8.61 5.99 5.34
CA LEU A 40 -8.07 4.63 5.33
C LEU A 40 -8.76 3.69 6.32
N GLN A 41 -9.86 4.11 6.94
CA GLN A 41 -10.61 3.26 7.84
C GLN A 41 -11.19 2.03 7.12
N PRO A 42 -11.66 1.00 7.86
CA PRO A 42 -12.07 -0.27 7.22
C PRO A 42 -13.16 -0.16 6.16
N ASP A 43 -13.97 0.88 6.20
CA ASP A 43 -15.04 1.12 5.22
C ASP A 43 -14.61 1.98 4.02
N ALA A 44 -13.33 2.29 3.92
CA ALA A 44 -12.82 3.09 2.82
C ALA A 44 -12.93 2.36 1.47
N SER A 45 -13.01 3.14 0.40
CA SER A 45 -13.05 2.61 -0.96
C SER A 45 -11.66 2.61 -1.61
N PRO A 46 -11.45 1.77 -2.64
CA PRO A 46 -10.21 1.84 -3.43
C PRO A 46 -9.98 3.22 -4.04
N GLU A 47 -11.03 3.89 -4.48
CA GLU A 47 -10.93 5.24 -5.05
C GLU A 47 -10.35 6.23 -4.04
N GLN A 48 -10.84 6.21 -2.82
CA GLN A 48 -10.34 7.07 -1.75
C GLN A 48 -8.87 6.81 -1.46
N LEU A 49 -8.48 5.53 -1.40
CA LEU A 49 -7.11 5.13 -1.15
C LEU A 49 -6.19 5.62 -2.27
N LEU A 50 -6.55 5.38 -3.53
CA LEU A 50 -5.74 5.77 -4.68
C LEU A 50 -5.62 7.28 -4.80
N GLN A 51 -6.68 8.02 -4.51
CA GLN A 51 -6.65 9.47 -4.53
C GLN A 51 -5.72 10.01 -3.45
N LEU A 52 -5.79 9.45 -2.25
CA LEU A 52 -4.93 9.84 -1.14
C LEU A 52 -3.46 9.57 -1.44
N ALA A 53 -3.18 8.44 -2.09
CA ALA A 53 -1.83 8.06 -2.48
C ALA A 53 -1.28 8.90 -3.64
N GLY A 54 -2.14 9.59 -4.38
CA GLY A 54 -1.73 10.33 -5.58
C GLY A 54 -1.41 9.42 -6.75
N TRP A 55 -2.01 8.23 -6.80
CA TRP A 55 -1.77 7.26 -7.87
C TRP A 55 -2.52 7.67 -9.16
N PRO A 56 -1.93 7.49 -10.35
CA PRO A 56 -0.60 6.94 -10.62
C PRO A 56 0.51 7.98 -10.77
N ASN A 57 0.20 9.27 -10.66
CA ASN A 57 1.08 10.35 -11.08
C ASN A 57 1.92 10.96 -9.95
N GLY A 58 1.76 10.48 -8.74
CA GLY A 58 2.55 10.97 -7.61
C GLY A 58 4.04 10.70 -7.81
N LYS A 59 4.87 11.68 -7.46
CA LYS A 59 6.32 11.57 -7.67
C LYS A 59 7.03 10.85 -6.53
N ALA A 60 6.49 10.92 -5.33
CA ALA A 60 7.09 10.29 -4.16
C ALA A 60 6.50 8.91 -3.92
N PRO A 61 7.29 7.95 -3.44
CA PRO A 61 6.74 6.69 -2.98
C PRO A 61 5.78 6.90 -1.81
N VAL A 62 4.76 6.06 -1.73
CA VAL A 62 3.75 6.11 -0.67
C VAL A 62 3.57 4.71 -0.09
N LEU A 63 3.66 4.60 1.23
CA LEU A 63 3.32 3.39 1.95
C LEU A 63 1.95 3.58 2.61
N ILE A 64 1.04 2.67 2.34
CA ILE A 64 -0.30 2.67 2.93
C ILE A 64 -0.39 1.51 3.93
N VAL A 65 -0.75 1.83 5.16
CA VAL A 65 -1.04 0.83 6.20
C VAL A 65 -2.53 0.91 6.50
N GLY A 66 -3.26 -0.06 5.98
CA GLY A 66 -4.72 -0.03 6.02
C GLY A 66 -5.32 -1.40 6.30
N HIS A 67 -6.53 -1.61 5.81
CA HIS A 67 -7.37 -2.74 6.16
C HIS A 67 -7.85 -3.51 4.94
N GLN A 68 -8.20 -4.78 5.16
CA GLN A 68 -9.03 -5.53 4.24
C GLN A 68 -10.51 -5.16 4.50
N PRO A 69 -11.35 -5.17 3.47
CA PRO A 69 -11.04 -5.59 2.09
C PRO A 69 -10.44 -4.52 1.19
N THR A 70 -10.30 -3.29 1.64
CA THR A 70 -9.90 -2.15 0.80
C THR A 70 -8.56 -2.39 0.09
N LEU A 71 -7.56 -2.91 0.81
CA LEU A 71 -6.25 -3.17 0.22
C LEU A 71 -6.35 -4.17 -0.92
N GLY A 72 -7.02 -5.30 -0.69
CA GLY A 72 -7.19 -6.34 -1.71
C GLY A 72 -8.03 -5.87 -2.89
N GLU A 73 -9.07 -5.09 -2.65
CA GLU A 73 -9.88 -4.50 -3.72
C GLU A 73 -9.05 -3.55 -4.58
N THR A 74 -8.19 -2.75 -3.95
CA THR A 74 -7.32 -1.82 -4.66
C THR A 74 -6.32 -2.58 -5.54
N ILE A 75 -5.68 -3.60 -5.01
CA ILE A 75 -4.74 -4.43 -5.76
C ILE A 75 -5.43 -5.09 -6.94
N SER A 76 -6.60 -5.67 -6.72
CA SER A 76 -7.38 -6.31 -7.79
C SER A 76 -7.69 -5.33 -8.92
N ARG A 77 -8.09 -4.12 -8.57
CA ARG A 77 -8.38 -3.08 -9.56
C ARG A 77 -7.14 -2.69 -10.36
N LEU A 78 -6.01 -2.45 -9.67
CA LEU A 78 -4.79 -2.00 -10.33
C LEU A 78 -4.21 -3.08 -11.25
N LEU A 79 -4.37 -4.35 -10.91
CA LEU A 79 -3.83 -5.45 -11.71
C LEU A 79 -4.84 -6.02 -12.70
N GLY A 80 -6.06 -5.49 -12.74
CA GLY A 80 -7.08 -5.96 -13.68
C GLY A 80 -7.54 -7.39 -13.42
N MET A 81 -7.60 -7.79 -12.15
CA MET A 81 -8.02 -9.14 -11.79
C MET A 81 -9.51 -9.34 -12.03
N ALA A 82 -9.91 -10.58 -12.35
CA ALA A 82 -11.31 -10.94 -12.50
C ALA A 82 -12.04 -10.94 -11.16
N GLU A 83 -11.35 -11.32 -10.09
CA GLU A 83 -11.90 -11.29 -8.75
C GLU A 83 -12.02 -9.85 -8.25
N HIS A 84 -13.06 -9.57 -7.48
CA HIS A 84 -13.26 -8.24 -6.91
C HIS A 84 -12.18 -7.88 -5.90
N GLU A 85 -11.61 -8.85 -5.23
CA GLU A 85 -10.65 -8.66 -4.16
C GLU A 85 -9.51 -9.66 -4.27
N CYS A 86 -8.28 -9.14 -4.21
CA CYS A 86 -7.08 -9.97 -4.10
C CYS A 86 -6.87 -10.35 -2.63
N SER A 87 -6.55 -11.62 -2.37
CA SER A 87 -6.22 -12.05 -1.02
C SER A 87 -4.89 -11.46 -0.58
N VAL A 88 -4.92 -10.73 0.53
CA VAL A 88 -3.71 -10.15 1.13
C VAL A 88 -3.54 -10.76 2.52
N LYS A 89 -2.47 -11.53 2.70
CA LYS A 89 -2.18 -12.12 4.01
C LYS A 89 -1.87 -11.04 5.03
N LYS A 90 -2.29 -11.26 6.25
CA LYS A 90 -1.96 -10.38 7.36
C LYS A 90 -0.45 -10.21 7.46
N GLY A 91 0.01 -8.97 7.53
CA GLY A 91 1.43 -8.67 7.58
C GLY A 91 2.17 -8.73 6.25
N ALA A 92 1.47 -9.02 5.15
CA ALA A 92 2.08 -9.02 3.83
C ALA A 92 2.29 -7.61 3.32
N ILE A 93 3.29 -7.47 2.46
CA ILE A 93 3.59 -6.21 1.78
C ILE A 93 3.44 -6.45 0.27
N TRP A 94 2.64 -5.61 -0.36
CA TRP A 94 2.50 -5.57 -1.81
C TRP A 94 3.08 -4.26 -2.32
N TRP A 95 4.13 -4.35 -3.13
CA TRP A 95 4.80 -3.18 -3.68
C TRP A 95 4.47 -3.07 -5.16
N LEU A 96 3.76 -2.01 -5.52
CA LEU A 96 3.32 -1.77 -6.89
C LEU A 96 3.95 -0.49 -7.41
N ARG A 97 4.17 -0.45 -8.71
CA ARG A 97 4.73 0.70 -9.40
C ARG A 97 3.93 0.96 -10.68
N SER A 98 3.69 2.23 -10.96
CA SER A 98 3.17 2.66 -12.26
C SER A 98 4.33 2.97 -13.19
N ARG A 99 4.23 2.52 -14.42
CA ARG A 99 5.18 2.90 -15.48
C ARG A 99 4.45 3.20 -16.77
N GLU A 100 5.05 4.07 -17.58
CA GLU A 100 4.54 4.36 -18.91
C GLU A 100 5.24 3.47 -19.94
N ARG A 101 4.47 2.86 -20.82
CA ARG A 101 4.97 2.07 -21.93
C ARG A 101 4.08 2.28 -23.14
N ASP A 102 4.68 2.72 -24.26
CA ASP A 102 3.95 2.98 -25.51
C ASP A 102 2.79 3.95 -25.31
N GLY A 103 2.99 4.97 -24.47
CA GLY A 103 1.98 5.99 -24.18
C GLY A 103 0.89 5.55 -23.21
N GLN A 104 0.99 4.35 -22.64
CA GLN A 104 0.00 3.83 -21.70
C GLN A 104 0.61 3.57 -20.32
N LEU A 105 -0.16 3.89 -19.30
CA LEU A 105 0.24 3.59 -17.92
C LEU A 105 -0.06 2.13 -17.60
N GLN A 106 0.93 1.45 -17.04
CA GLN A 106 0.81 0.05 -16.61
C GLN A 106 1.19 -0.07 -15.16
N THR A 107 0.49 -0.94 -14.44
CA THR A 107 0.84 -1.30 -13.06
C THR A 107 1.73 -2.52 -13.07
N VAL A 108 2.86 -2.43 -12.36
CA VAL A 108 3.84 -3.52 -12.27
C VAL A 108 3.97 -3.92 -10.80
N VAL A 109 3.96 -5.21 -10.53
CA VAL A 109 4.26 -5.74 -9.19
C VAL A 109 5.77 -5.78 -9.04
N VAL A 110 6.30 -4.98 -8.12
CA VAL A 110 7.74 -4.98 -7.82
C VAL A 110 8.08 -6.20 -6.98
N THR A 111 7.32 -6.41 -5.90
CA THR A 111 7.50 -7.58 -5.05
C THR A 111 6.27 -7.78 -4.18
N VAL A 112 6.09 -9.00 -3.73
CA VAL A 112 5.16 -9.36 -2.67
C VAL A 112 5.94 -10.12 -1.62
N GLN A 113 5.95 -9.62 -0.39
CA GLN A 113 6.68 -10.23 0.72
C GLN A 113 5.74 -10.62 1.84
N THR A 114 5.96 -11.79 2.39
CA THR A 114 5.27 -12.25 3.60
C THR A 114 6.30 -12.54 4.67
N ALA A 115 5.87 -12.49 5.94
CA ALA A 115 6.78 -12.76 7.05
C ALA A 115 7.43 -14.15 6.96
N GLU A 116 6.73 -15.11 6.35
CA GLU A 116 7.21 -16.48 6.21
C GLU A 116 8.46 -16.61 5.32
N LEU A 117 8.67 -15.64 4.44
CA LEU A 117 9.80 -15.65 3.49
C LEU A 117 11.01 -14.85 3.99
N LEU A 118 10.86 -14.22 5.12
CA LEU A 118 11.91 -13.41 5.72
C LEU A 118 12.48 -14.09 6.96
#